data_e8d648d754ba88bd8f1afe1e29ebaf03
#
_entry.id   e8d648d754ba88bd8f1afe1e29ebaf03
#
_cell.length_a   1.000
_cell.length_b   1.000
_cell.length_c   1.000
_cell.angle_alpha   90.00
_cell.angle_beta   90.00
_cell.angle_gamma   90.00
#
_symmetry.space_group_name_H-M   'P 1'
#
loop_
_entity.id
_entity.type
_entity.pdbx_description
1 polymer ?
#
loop_
_entity_poly.entity_id
_entity_poly.type
_entity_poly.pdbx_seq_one_letter_code
_entity_poly.pdbx_strand_id
1 'polypeptide(L)'
;MKIGIEAQRIFRKNKHGMDYVVLQEIKELQQMDTTNEYYVFVKPGEDRCVESTKNVHVIELNCPTYPLWEQWALPHAAKKYGVDILHCTSNTAPIWCNIPLVLTLHDIIFLEPRDKQNHSLYQNMGWFYRRLDVPRILDKCRRIITVSNFEMENIISKLNIPRERMAMIYNGYNDWFKPLDDKNDIYKRYIPEEGYFFFLGNTDPKKNTERTLVAYSKYLKLSDVKRKLLMADLDKEYLDGIIERNQIDNIRENIVMPGYIVNNDLPYIYNKAFAFLYTSLRESFGIPLLEAMACGTPVITSNTSSMPEIAGEDAILVNPESSDEITEMMLRLEKDQDFYEQQKQIGLERAKLFSWRKTAEKLLKLYQEVYSEIYQQ
;
A
#
# COMPACT_ATOMS: atom_id res chain seq x y z
N MET A 1 13.34 9.95 24.35
CA MET A 1 11.90 9.62 24.42
C MET A 1 11.70 8.11 24.40
N LYS A 2 10.66 7.63 25.03
CA LYS A 2 10.18 6.24 24.91
C LYS A 2 8.94 6.19 24.03
N ILE A 3 9.07 5.62 22.86
CA ILE A 3 8.01 5.59 21.86
C ILE A 3 7.46 4.17 21.78
N GLY A 4 6.16 4.00 22.06
CA GLY A 4 5.45 2.76 21.83
C GLY A 4 4.92 2.70 20.40
N ILE A 5 5.11 1.59 19.72
CA ILE A 5 4.58 1.35 18.36
C ILE A 5 3.65 0.14 18.39
N GLU A 6 2.38 0.35 18.03
CA GLU A 6 1.45 -0.73 17.76
C GLU A 6 1.86 -1.42 16.46
N ALA A 7 2.24 -2.69 16.55
CA ALA A 7 2.68 -3.49 15.42
C ALA A 7 2.14 -4.93 15.53
N GLN A 8 0.89 -5.06 15.97
CA GLN A 8 0.27 -6.34 16.32
C GLN A 8 0.46 -7.43 15.26
N ARG A 9 0.43 -7.05 13.99
CA ARG A 9 0.31 -8.00 12.87
C ARG A 9 1.61 -8.28 12.12
N ILE A 10 2.73 -7.64 12.50
CA ILE A 10 3.98 -7.79 11.70
C ILE A 10 4.58 -9.20 11.76
N PHE A 11 4.26 -10.01 12.78
CA PHE A 11 4.75 -11.39 12.88
C PHE A 11 3.87 -12.43 12.17
N ARG A 12 2.88 -11.97 11.39
CA ARG A 12 2.10 -12.86 10.51
C ARG A 12 2.96 -13.36 9.36
N LYS A 13 2.73 -14.61 8.94
CA LYS A 13 3.34 -15.17 7.74
C LYS A 13 2.97 -14.37 6.50
N ASN A 14 1.68 -14.08 6.31
CA ASN A 14 1.16 -13.28 5.20
C ASN A 14 0.82 -11.88 5.71
N LYS A 15 1.68 -10.91 5.39
CA LYS A 15 1.50 -9.51 5.74
C LYS A 15 0.64 -8.78 4.70
N HIS A 16 -0.20 -7.86 5.16
CA HIS A 16 -0.94 -6.93 4.31
C HIS A 16 -0.22 -5.58 4.22
N GLY A 17 -0.68 -4.68 3.35
CA GLY A 17 -0.01 -3.41 3.09
C GLY A 17 0.32 -2.59 4.36
N MET A 18 -0.64 -2.43 5.28
CA MET A 18 -0.41 -1.70 6.55
C MET A 18 0.64 -2.38 7.45
N ASP A 19 0.64 -3.72 7.50
CA ASP A 19 1.63 -4.48 8.29
C ASP A 19 3.04 -4.29 7.73
N TYR A 20 3.13 -4.11 6.40
CA TYR A 20 4.38 -3.86 5.69
C TYR A 20 4.90 -2.44 5.95
N VAL A 21 4.01 -1.45 5.94
CA VAL A 21 4.36 -0.05 6.24
C VAL A 21 5.02 0.06 7.60
N VAL A 22 4.33 -0.40 8.66
CA VAL A 22 4.88 -0.30 10.01
C VAL A 22 6.17 -1.12 10.19
N LEU A 23 6.30 -2.26 9.51
CA LEU A 23 7.54 -3.05 9.53
C LEU A 23 8.72 -2.25 8.97
N GLN A 24 8.53 -1.56 7.85
CA GLN A 24 9.59 -0.77 7.24
C GLN A 24 9.91 0.48 8.07
N GLU A 25 8.91 1.15 8.62
CA GLU A 25 9.10 2.26 9.55
C GLU A 25 9.96 1.85 10.76
N ILE A 26 9.65 0.71 11.38
CA ILE A 26 10.43 0.18 12.53
C ILE A 26 11.87 -0.11 12.10
N LYS A 27 12.09 -0.76 10.96
CA LYS A 27 13.44 -1.10 10.47
C LYS A 27 14.28 0.15 10.22
N GLU A 28 13.71 1.18 9.62
CA GLU A 28 14.42 2.44 9.39
C GLU A 28 14.72 3.17 10.69
N LEU A 29 13.74 3.29 11.60
CA LEU A 29 13.93 3.90 12.91
C LEU A 29 15.01 3.15 13.73
N GLN A 30 15.03 1.83 13.66
CA GLN A 30 16.06 0.99 14.31
C GLN A 30 17.47 1.30 13.83
N GLN A 31 17.63 1.61 12.53
CA GLN A 31 18.94 1.90 11.93
C GLN A 31 19.38 3.35 12.11
N MET A 32 18.43 4.30 12.05
CA MET A 32 18.76 5.72 11.97
C MET A 32 18.80 6.44 13.32
N ASP A 33 18.03 5.98 14.29
CA ASP A 33 17.89 6.67 15.57
C ASP A 33 18.52 5.86 16.71
N THR A 34 19.50 6.44 17.34
CA THR A 34 20.22 5.84 18.49
C THR A 34 19.92 6.55 19.82
N THR A 35 19.08 7.59 19.81
CA THR A 35 18.80 8.44 20.97
C THR A 35 17.49 8.10 21.66
N ASN A 36 16.50 7.61 20.93
CA ASN A 36 15.20 7.23 21.46
C ASN A 36 15.12 5.71 21.68
N GLU A 37 14.21 5.32 22.56
CA GLU A 37 13.86 3.92 22.79
C GLU A 37 12.49 3.61 22.18
N TYR A 38 12.40 2.52 21.44
CA TYR A 38 11.19 2.07 20.77
C TYR A 38 10.67 0.77 21.39
N TYR A 39 9.44 0.79 21.87
CA TYR A 39 8.74 -0.38 22.42
C TYR A 39 7.74 -0.87 21.37
N VAL A 40 8.11 -1.91 20.64
CA VAL A 40 7.32 -2.47 19.55
C VAL A 40 6.40 -3.56 20.09
N PHE A 41 5.12 -3.27 20.18
CA PHE A 41 4.11 -4.18 20.70
C PHE A 41 3.55 -5.06 19.59
N VAL A 42 3.75 -6.37 19.70
CA VAL A 42 3.38 -7.36 18.70
C VAL A 42 2.52 -8.48 19.28
N LYS A 43 1.75 -9.15 18.44
CA LYS A 43 1.18 -10.45 18.78
C LYS A 43 2.19 -11.55 18.40
N PRO A 44 2.37 -12.59 19.22
CA PRO A 44 3.21 -13.74 18.83
C PRO A 44 2.81 -14.30 17.46
N GLY A 45 3.80 -14.64 16.64
CA GLY A 45 3.62 -15.16 15.28
C GLY A 45 4.85 -15.92 14.76
N GLU A 46 4.70 -16.50 13.57
CA GLU A 46 5.73 -17.36 12.97
C GLU A 46 6.89 -16.56 12.35
N ASP A 47 6.62 -15.38 11.80
CA ASP A 47 7.60 -14.56 11.11
C ASP A 47 8.18 -13.47 12.02
N ARG A 48 9.27 -13.78 12.69
CA ARG A 48 9.99 -12.86 13.60
C ARG A 48 10.89 -11.90 12.82
N CYS A 49 10.26 -11.04 12.03
CA CYS A 49 10.94 -10.12 11.10
C CYS A 49 11.59 -8.88 11.74
N VAL A 50 11.43 -8.68 13.05
CA VAL A 50 12.09 -7.64 13.87
C VAL A 50 12.59 -8.29 15.15
N GLU A 51 13.86 -8.00 15.48
CA GLU A 51 14.50 -8.43 16.73
C GLU A 51 14.78 -7.23 17.63
N SER A 52 14.85 -7.49 18.94
CA SER A 52 15.24 -6.47 19.90
C SER A 52 16.71 -6.07 19.71
N THR A 53 16.99 -4.77 19.82
CA THR A 53 18.33 -4.19 19.79
C THR A 53 18.51 -3.29 21.01
N LYS A 54 19.58 -2.49 21.03
CA LYS A 54 19.85 -1.56 22.13
C LYS A 54 18.72 -0.53 22.27
N ASN A 55 18.14 -0.07 21.17
CA ASN A 55 17.14 1.00 21.12
C ASN A 55 15.75 0.52 20.72
N VAL A 56 15.57 -0.73 20.34
CA VAL A 56 14.27 -1.33 19.97
C VAL A 56 14.00 -2.54 20.85
N HIS A 57 12.87 -2.53 21.54
CA HIS A 57 12.42 -3.57 22.45
C HIS A 57 11.14 -4.21 21.90
N VAL A 58 11.22 -5.45 21.43
CA VAL A 58 10.06 -6.20 20.94
C VAL A 58 9.33 -6.82 22.12
N ILE A 59 8.06 -6.44 22.30
CA ILE A 59 7.21 -6.86 23.41
C ILE A 59 6.04 -7.69 22.87
N GLU A 60 6.06 -8.96 23.12
CA GLU A 60 4.97 -9.86 22.72
C GLU A 60 3.80 -9.78 23.71
N LEU A 61 2.61 -9.44 23.20
CA LEU A 61 1.37 -9.40 23.96
C LEU A 61 0.44 -10.49 23.45
N ASN A 62 0.23 -11.52 24.28
CA ASN A 62 -0.68 -12.61 23.94
C ASN A 62 -2.10 -12.27 24.41
N CYS A 63 -3.02 -12.12 23.45
CA CYS A 63 -4.42 -11.82 23.72
C CYS A 63 -5.32 -12.50 22.68
N PRO A 64 -6.48 -13.04 23.07
CA PRO A 64 -7.29 -13.89 22.20
C PRO A 64 -7.91 -13.14 21.02
N THR A 65 -8.30 -11.88 21.21
CA THR A 65 -8.95 -11.06 20.17
C THR A 65 -8.24 -9.74 19.96
N TYR A 66 -8.40 -9.17 18.76
CA TYR A 66 -7.83 -7.85 18.42
C TYR A 66 -8.36 -6.72 19.33
N PRO A 67 -9.68 -6.57 19.55
CA PRO A 67 -10.18 -5.51 20.43
C PRO A 67 -9.64 -5.60 21.86
N LEU A 68 -9.54 -6.80 22.42
CA LEU A 68 -9.00 -6.99 23.79
C LEU A 68 -7.49 -6.69 23.82
N TRP A 69 -6.77 -7.06 22.78
CA TRP A 69 -5.36 -6.75 22.62
C TRP A 69 -5.13 -5.24 22.57
N GLU A 70 -5.88 -4.51 21.73
CA GLU A 70 -5.73 -3.08 21.53
C GLU A 70 -6.27 -2.25 22.69
N GLN A 71 -7.48 -2.57 23.19
CA GLN A 71 -8.16 -1.74 24.19
C GLN A 71 -7.66 -1.98 25.62
N TRP A 72 -7.06 -3.13 25.89
CA TRP A 72 -6.63 -3.51 27.23
C TRP A 72 -5.13 -3.82 27.32
N ALA A 73 -4.61 -4.80 26.56
CA ALA A 73 -3.24 -5.26 26.72
C ALA A 73 -2.23 -4.19 26.29
N LEU A 74 -2.45 -3.53 25.17
CA LEU A 74 -1.58 -2.49 24.61
C LEU A 74 -1.40 -1.30 25.57
N PRO A 75 -2.44 -0.60 26.06
CA PRO A 75 -2.25 0.54 26.95
C PRO A 75 -1.66 0.16 28.31
N HIS A 76 -1.96 -1.05 28.83
CA HIS A 76 -1.35 -1.53 30.07
C HIS A 76 0.15 -1.80 29.89
N ALA A 77 0.55 -2.42 28.77
CA ALA A 77 1.96 -2.64 28.47
C ALA A 77 2.69 -1.32 28.24
N ALA A 78 2.13 -0.41 27.44
CA ALA A 78 2.73 0.91 27.21
C ALA A 78 2.95 1.69 28.53
N LYS A 79 1.97 1.67 29.43
CA LYS A 79 2.12 2.26 30.77
C LYS A 79 3.20 1.56 31.60
N LYS A 80 3.25 0.23 31.59
CA LYS A 80 4.25 -0.58 32.33
C LYS A 80 5.67 -0.23 31.92
N TYR A 81 5.93 0.03 30.63
CA TYR A 81 7.26 0.37 30.12
C TYR A 81 7.56 1.88 30.17
N GLY A 82 6.60 2.69 30.63
CA GLY A 82 6.78 4.15 30.77
C GLY A 82 6.90 4.83 29.40
N VAL A 83 6.07 4.44 28.45
CA VAL A 83 6.01 5.01 27.09
C VAL A 83 5.51 6.45 27.16
N ASP A 84 6.24 7.37 26.54
CA ASP A 84 5.90 8.80 26.48
C ASP A 84 4.84 9.09 25.40
N ILE A 85 4.94 8.41 24.25
CA ILE A 85 4.03 8.53 23.08
C ILE A 85 3.69 7.14 22.59
N LEU A 86 2.42 6.87 22.36
CA LEU A 86 1.95 5.61 21.75
C LEU A 86 1.47 5.88 20.33
N HIS A 87 2.19 5.33 19.33
CA HIS A 87 1.81 5.37 17.94
C HIS A 87 1.00 4.12 17.57
N CYS A 88 -0.26 4.32 17.19
CA CYS A 88 -1.17 3.29 16.70
C CYS A 88 -1.19 3.34 15.16
N THR A 89 -0.79 2.25 14.52
CA THR A 89 -0.43 2.23 13.08
C THR A 89 -1.51 1.62 12.17
N SER A 90 -2.61 1.14 12.74
CA SER A 90 -3.57 0.27 12.02
C SER A 90 -4.99 0.84 11.96
N ASN A 91 -5.15 2.16 11.77
CA ASN A 91 -6.41 2.90 11.69
C ASN A 91 -7.22 2.99 13.00
N THR A 92 -6.85 2.29 14.06
CA THR A 92 -7.57 2.27 15.36
C THR A 92 -6.59 2.45 16.51
N ALA A 93 -7.11 2.81 17.69
CA ALA A 93 -6.29 3.03 18.90
C ALA A 93 -7.10 2.76 20.17
N PRO A 94 -6.46 2.57 21.34
CA PRO A 94 -7.18 2.34 22.58
C PRO A 94 -7.96 3.59 23.02
N ILE A 95 -9.29 3.43 23.19
CA ILE A 95 -10.21 4.50 23.60
C ILE A 95 -9.88 5.01 25.02
N TRP A 96 -9.51 4.10 25.93
CA TRP A 96 -9.15 4.41 27.31
C TRP A 96 -7.62 4.36 27.50
N CYS A 97 -6.94 5.35 26.94
CA CYS A 97 -5.50 5.49 27.05
C CYS A 97 -5.15 6.91 27.55
N ASN A 98 -4.31 7.00 28.58
CA ASN A 98 -3.84 8.27 29.12
C ASN A 98 -2.47 8.67 28.54
N ILE A 99 -1.86 7.81 27.74
CA ILE A 99 -0.61 8.11 27.04
C ILE A 99 -0.96 8.93 25.79
N PRO A 100 -0.20 9.97 25.47
CA PRO A 100 -0.39 10.74 24.24
C PRO A 100 -0.38 9.84 23.00
N LEU A 101 -1.45 9.92 22.20
CA LEU A 101 -1.65 9.08 21.02
C LEU A 101 -1.22 9.81 19.74
N VAL A 102 -0.49 9.09 18.90
CA VAL A 102 -0.32 9.36 17.46
C VAL A 102 -1.03 8.24 16.72
N LEU A 103 -1.82 8.57 15.71
CA LEU A 103 -2.59 7.60 14.94
C LEU A 103 -2.20 7.66 13.47
N THR A 104 -1.82 6.54 12.84
CA THR A 104 -1.82 6.45 11.38
C THR A 104 -3.19 5.98 10.91
N LEU A 105 -3.90 6.87 10.23
CA LEU A 105 -5.17 6.63 9.56
C LEU A 105 -4.90 6.57 8.05
N HIS A 106 -4.67 5.36 7.54
CA HIS A 106 -4.28 5.14 6.14
C HIS A 106 -5.37 5.55 5.16
N ASP A 107 -6.63 5.32 5.53
CA ASP A 107 -7.81 5.65 4.75
C ASP A 107 -9.07 5.67 5.62
N ILE A 108 -10.15 6.12 5.03
CA ILE A 108 -11.50 6.11 5.63
C ILE A 108 -12.51 5.34 4.78
N ILE A 109 -12.06 4.36 3.99
CA ILE A 109 -12.90 3.51 3.15
C ILE A 109 -13.99 2.81 3.98
N PHE A 110 -13.73 2.52 5.26
CA PHE A 110 -14.72 1.93 6.16
C PHE A 110 -15.95 2.84 6.41
N LEU A 111 -15.89 4.12 6.07
CA LEU A 111 -17.03 5.05 6.12
C LEU A 111 -17.87 5.03 4.84
N GLU A 112 -17.32 4.54 3.74
CA GLU A 112 -17.99 4.49 2.45
C GLU A 112 -19.11 3.43 2.46
N PRO A 113 -20.14 3.60 1.61
CA PRO A 113 -21.16 2.58 1.41
C PRO A 113 -20.51 1.26 1.00
N ARG A 114 -20.91 0.17 1.63
CA ARG A 114 -20.35 -1.13 1.37
C ARG A 114 -21.29 -1.93 0.47
N ASP A 115 -20.75 -2.54 -0.56
CA ASP A 115 -21.50 -3.53 -1.33
C ASP A 115 -21.81 -4.74 -0.44
N LYS A 116 -23.04 -5.22 -0.50
CA LYS A 116 -23.53 -6.29 0.40
C LYS A 116 -23.02 -7.69 0.03
N GLN A 117 -22.29 -7.82 -1.08
CA GLN A 117 -21.85 -9.11 -1.60
C GLN A 117 -20.42 -9.47 -1.18
N ASN A 118 -20.27 -10.68 -0.62
CA ASN A 118 -19.02 -11.42 -0.43
C ASN A 118 -18.00 -10.90 0.60
N HIS A 119 -18.43 -10.50 1.80
CA HIS A 119 -17.48 -10.24 2.89
C HIS A 119 -17.52 -11.34 3.96
N SER A 120 -16.33 -11.79 4.39
CA SER A 120 -16.21 -12.72 5.52
C SER A 120 -16.72 -12.09 6.84
N LEU A 121 -17.14 -12.92 7.79
CA LEU A 121 -17.53 -12.46 9.14
C LEU A 121 -16.43 -11.61 9.79
N TYR A 122 -15.16 -12.00 9.60
CA TYR A 122 -14.00 -11.27 10.12
C TYR A 122 -13.87 -9.87 9.53
N GLN A 123 -14.05 -9.72 8.22
CA GLN A 123 -14.04 -8.41 7.55
C GLN A 123 -15.20 -7.53 8.01
N ASN A 124 -16.38 -8.10 8.24
CA ASN A 124 -17.54 -7.40 8.76
C ASN A 124 -17.31 -6.89 10.18
N MET A 125 -16.73 -7.71 11.05
CA MET A 125 -16.37 -7.33 12.42
C MET A 125 -15.33 -6.21 12.43
N GLY A 126 -14.30 -6.29 11.60
CA GLY A 126 -13.27 -5.26 11.47
C GLY A 126 -13.81 -3.92 10.95
N TRP A 127 -14.72 -3.97 9.98
CA TRP A 127 -15.41 -2.78 9.47
C TRP A 127 -16.27 -2.09 10.56
N PHE A 128 -17.06 -2.88 11.29
CA PHE A 128 -17.90 -2.36 12.37
C PHE A 128 -17.05 -1.80 13.53
N TYR A 129 -15.97 -2.50 13.87
CA TYR A 129 -15.05 -2.05 14.92
C TYR A 129 -14.46 -0.67 14.59
N ARG A 130 -13.96 -0.44 13.36
CA ARG A 130 -13.43 0.85 12.92
C ARG A 130 -14.47 1.96 12.99
N ARG A 131 -15.70 1.69 12.58
CA ARG A 131 -16.81 2.68 12.65
C ARG A 131 -17.16 3.08 14.08
N LEU A 132 -16.94 2.20 15.04
CA LEU A 132 -17.17 2.50 16.46
C LEU A 132 -15.96 3.17 17.10
N ASP A 133 -14.76 2.69 16.80
CA ASP A 133 -13.51 3.10 17.44
C ASP A 133 -13.04 4.47 16.94
N VAL A 134 -12.87 4.62 15.62
CA VAL A 134 -12.24 5.81 15.03
C VAL A 134 -12.89 7.11 15.49
N PRO A 135 -14.21 7.32 15.44
CA PRO A 135 -14.80 8.58 15.90
C PRO A 135 -14.54 8.91 17.38
N ARG A 136 -14.26 7.88 18.20
CA ARG A 136 -14.03 8.06 19.66
C ARG A 136 -12.58 8.38 20.00
N ILE A 137 -11.64 8.02 19.12
CA ILE A 137 -10.21 8.23 19.36
C ILE A 137 -9.68 9.51 18.71
N LEU A 138 -10.31 10.01 17.65
CA LEU A 138 -9.81 11.15 16.89
C LEU A 138 -9.50 12.37 17.78
N ASP A 139 -10.40 12.71 18.70
CA ASP A 139 -10.20 13.85 19.59
C ASP A 139 -9.10 13.63 20.64
N LYS A 140 -8.71 12.38 20.87
CA LYS A 140 -7.68 11.99 21.82
C LYS A 140 -6.28 11.96 21.20
N CYS A 141 -6.20 11.82 19.87
CA CYS A 141 -4.92 11.78 19.17
C CYS A 141 -4.29 13.18 19.12
N ARG A 142 -3.04 13.30 19.48
CA ARG A 142 -2.26 14.53 19.34
C ARG A 142 -1.97 14.86 17.89
N ARG A 143 -1.65 13.83 17.12
CA ARG A 143 -1.48 13.92 15.66
C ARG A 143 -2.13 12.72 14.97
N ILE A 144 -2.63 12.96 13.77
CA ILE A 144 -3.18 11.94 12.89
C ILE A 144 -2.35 11.96 11.61
N ILE A 145 -1.67 10.86 11.33
CA ILE A 145 -0.85 10.67 10.14
C ILE A 145 -1.71 10.05 9.04
N THR A 146 -1.52 10.49 7.82
CA THR A 146 -2.04 9.82 6.63
C THR A 146 -1.00 9.78 5.51
N VAL A 147 -1.26 8.99 4.48
CA VAL A 147 -0.23 8.56 3.51
C VAL A 147 -0.21 9.35 2.21
N SER A 148 -1.19 10.24 1.99
CA SER A 148 -1.25 11.12 0.82
C SER A 148 -2.05 12.39 1.12
N ASN A 149 -1.85 13.45 0.33
CA ASN A 149 -2.67 14.66 0.43
C ASN A 149 -4.13 14.37 0.07
N PHE A 150 -4.36 13.49 -0.91
CA PHE A 150 -5.70 13.04 -1.26
C PHE A 150 -6.44 12.46 -0.06
N GLU A 151 -5.81 11.55 0.71
CA GLU A 151 -6.42 11.01 1.94
C GLU A 151 -6.55 12.06 3.02
N MET A 152 -5.58 12.96 3.15
CA MET A 152 -5.63 14.04 4.13
C MET A 152 -6.86 14.92 3.92
N GLU A 153 -7.13 15.37 2.70
CA GLU A 153 -8.31 16.18 2.39
C GLU A 153 -9.62 15.39 2.61
N ASN A 154 -9.65 14.11 2.25
CA ASN A 154 -10.79 13.24 2.51
C ASN A 154 -11.07 13.10 4.03
N ILE A 155 -10.04 12.86 4.82
CA ILE A 155 -10.15 12.69 6.28
C ILE A 155 -10.61 13.99 6.91
N ILE A 156 -10.00 15.12 6.55
CA ILE A 156 -10.38 16.45 7.06
C ILE A 156 -11.86 16.73 6.75
N SER A 157 -12.26 16.55 5.50
CA SER A 157 -13.62 16.90 5.06
C SER A 157 -14.70 15.99 5.63
N LYS A 158 -14.46 14.67 5.71
CA LYS A 158 -15.46 13.69 6.16
C LYS A 158 -15.54 13.56 7.69
N LEU A 159 -14.42 13.80 8.39
CA LEU A 159 -14.34 13.64 9.85
C LEU A 159 -14.23 14.96 10.60
N ASN A 160 -14.22 16.10 9.87
CA ASN A 160 -14.15 17.45 10.42
C ASN A 160 -12.95 17.65 11.39
N ILE A 161 -11.78 17.12 10.99
CA ILE A 161 -10.55 17.20 11.79
C ILE A 161 -9.82 18.51 11.45
N PRO A 162 -9.37 19.29 12.45
CA PRO A 162 -8.52 20.44 12.22
C PRO A 162 -7.22 20.07 11.50
N ARG A 163 -6.86 20.84 10.45
CA ARG A 163 -5.69 20.55 9.60
C ARG A 163 -4.37 20.53 10.39
N GLU A 164 -4.23 21.32 11.42
CA GLU A 164 -3.06 21.38 12.30
C GLU A 164 -2.83 20.09 13.11
N ARG A 165 -3.84 19.23 13.20
CA ARG A 165 -3.72 17.91 13.83
C ARG A 165 -3.35 16.80 12.83
N MET A 166 -3.37 17.12 11.54
CA MET A 166 -3.03 16.19 10.47
C MET A 166 -1.56 16.31 10.10
N ALA A 167 -0.95 15.17 9.77
CA ALA A 167 0.37 15.10 9.18
C ALA A 167 0.35 14.16 7.97
N MET A 168 0.89 14.61 6.84
CA MET A 168 1.04 13.79 5.65
C MET A 168 2.46 13.25 5.56
N ILE A 169 2.57 11.91 5.63
CA ILE A 169 3.84 11.19 5.54
C ILE A 169 3.70 10.12 4.45
N TYR A 170 4.38 10.31 3.32
CA TYR A 170 4.39 9.34 2.25
C TYR A 170 5.05 8.03 2.67
N ASN A 171 4.52 6.92 2.19
CA ASN A 171 5.19 5.63 2.24
C ASN A 171 6.41 5.61 1.31
N GLY A 172 7.32 4.67 1.55
CA GLY A 172 8.40 4.33 0.65
C GLY A 172 8.10 3.08 -0.16
N TYR A 173 9.12 2.62 -0.87
CA TYR A 173 9.21 1.30 -1.48
C TYR A 173 10.57 0.69 -1.10
N ASN A 174 10.73 -0.62 -1.30
CA ASN A 174 11.98 -1.29 -0.95
C ASN A 174 13.05 -1.09 -2.02
N ASP A 175 14.29 -0.87 -1.61
CA ASP A 175 15.45 -0.53 -2.44
C ASP A 175 15.95 -1.66 -3.37
N TRP A 176 15.43 -2.88 -3.20
CA TRP A 176 15.64 -3.96 -4.17
C TRP A 176 14.76 -3.82 -5.44
N PHE A 177 13.72 -2.97 -5.44
CA PHE A 177 13.04 -2.54 -6.66
C PHE A 177 13.89 -1.49 -7.37
N LYS A 178 14.57 -1.91 -8.41
CA LYS A 178 15.48 -1.09 -9.23
C LYS A 178 15.69 -1.77 -10.58
N PRO A 179 16.28 -1.10 -11.57
CA PRO A 179 16.69 -1.76 -12.79
C PRO A 179 17.64 -2.91 -12.48
N LEU A 180 17.30 -4.11 -12.95
CA LEU A 180 18.03 -5.36 -12.70
C LEU A 180 18.31 -6.08 -14.02
N ASP A 181 19.48 -6.73 -14.08
CA ASP A 181 19.80 -7.73 -15.09
C ASP A 181 19.40 -9.13 -14.55
N ASP A 182 18.32 -9.69 -15.08
CA ASP A 182 17.84 -11.03 -14.67
C ASP A 182 18.62 -12.13 -15.39
N LYS A 183 19.85 -12.38 -14.93
CA LYS A 183 20.71 -13.44 -15.47
C LYS A 183 20.19 -14.86 -15.24
N ASN A 184 19.23 -15.02 -14.32
CA ASN A 184 18.70 -16.33 -13.95
C ASN A 184 17.31 -16.58 -14.54
N ASP A 185 16.81 -15.66 -15.35
CA ASP A 185 15.48 -15.77 -15.99
C ASP A 185 14.35 -16.04 -14.97
N ILE A 186 14.39 -15.42 -13.81
CA ILE A 186 13.45 -15.67 -12.71
C ILE A 186 12.01 -15.45 -13.14
N TYR A 187 11.77 -14.44 -14.00
CA TYR A 187 10.44 -14.16 -14.53
C TYR A 187 9.83 -15.35 -15.30
N LYS A 188 10.67 -16.23 -15.90
CA LYS A 188 10.23 -17.41 -16.65
C LYS A 188 9.51 -18.45 -15.80
N ARG A 189 9.60 -18.36 -14.48
CA ARG A 189 8.78 -19.17 -13.55
C ARG A 189 7.30 -18.84 -13.64
N TYR A 190 6.99 -17.63 -14.11
CA TYR A 190 5.64 -17.06 -14.11
C TYR A 190 5.10 -16.81 -15.52
N ILE A 191 5.94 -16.43 -16.47
CA ILE A 191 5.58 -16.18 -17.85
C ILE A 191 6.76 -16.52 -18.78
N PRO A 192 6.55 -17.24 -19.92
CA PRO A 192 7.66 -17.74 -20.75
C PRO A 192 8.40 -16.66 -21.52
N GLU A 193 7.78 -15.52 -21.79
CA GLU A 193 8.31 -14.43 -22.61
C GLU A 193 8.36 -13.10 -21.85
N GLU A 194 9.30 -12.22 -22.19
CA GLU A 194 9.39 -10.87 -21.67
C GLU A 194 8.56 -9.87 -22.49
N GLY A 195 8.42 -8.65 -22.02
CA GLY A 195 7.70 -7.61 -22.73
C GLY A 195 6.18 -7.75 -22.67
N TYR A 196 5.65 -8.28 -21.59
CA TYR A 196 4.23 -8.44 -21.28
C TYR A 196 3.67 -7.23 -20.55
N PHE A 197 2.35 -7.04 -20.59
CA PHE A 197 1.67 -6.19 -19.61
C PHE A 197 1.57 -6.92 -18.27
N PHE A 198 1.81 -6.22 -17.19
CA PHE A 198 1.63 -6.74 -15.84
C PHE A 198 0.46 -6.06 -15.15
N PHE A 199 -0.39 -6.82 -14.47
CA PHE A 199 -1.54 -6.34 -13.73
C PHE A 199 -1.70 -7.13 -12.43
N LEU A 200 -1.75 -6.41 -11.30
CA LEU A 200 -2.09 -6.99 -10.00
C LEU A 200 -3.62 -7.02 -9.87
N GLY A 201 -4.23 -8.04 -10.46
CA GLY A 201 -5.67 -8.26 -10.42
C GLY A 201 -6.20 -8.56 -9.03
N ASN A 202 -7.46 -8.19 -8.79
CA ASN A 202 -8.14 -8.48 -7.55
C ASN A 202 -9.65 -8.54 -7.81
N THR A 203 -10.39 -9.23 -6.95
CA THR A 203 -11.85 -9.28 -6.96
C THR A 203 -12.50 -8.04 -6.35
N ASP A 204 -11.73 -7.18 -5.67
CA ASP A 204 -12.23 -5.91 -5.13
C ASP A 204 -12.56 -4.94 -6.27
N PRO A 205 -13.80 -4.44 -6.39
CA PRO A 205 -14.22 -3.54 -7.47
C PRO A 205 -13.33 -2.31 -7.64
N LYS A 206 -12.72 -1.82 -6.55
CA LYS A 206 -11.82 -0.65 -6.60
C LYS A 206 -10.55 -0.91 -7.45
N LYS A 207 -10.16 -2.16 -7.67
CA LYS A 207 -9.02 -2.53 -8.52
C LYS A 207 -9.31 -2.45 -10.01
N ASN A 208 -10.58 -2.27 -10.37
CA ASN A 208 -11.03 -2.04 -11.75
C ASN A 208 -10.66 -3.15 -12.74
N THR A 209 -10.62 -4.39 -12.26
CA THR A 209 -10.18 -5.56 -13.04
C THR A 209 -10.99 -5.72 -14.32
N GLU A 210 -12.30 -5.57 -14.24
CA GLU A 210 -13.20 -5.79 -15.40
C GLU A 210 -12.91 -4.80 -16.53
N ARG A 211 -12.83 -3.48 -16.25
CA ARG A 211 -12.55 -2.48 -17.30
C ARG A 211 -11.15 -2.60 -17.87
N THR A 212 -10.17 -2.98 -17.04
CA THR A 212 -8.80 -3.25 -17.50
C THR A 212 -8.76 -4.41 -18.50
N LEU A 213 -9.53 -5.49 -18.25
CA LEU A 213 -9.66 -6.61 -19.18
C LEU A 213 -10.39 -6.24 -20.46
N VAL A 214 -11.43 -5.40 -20.39
CA VAL A 214 -12.10 -4.86 -21.58
C VAL A 214 -11.13 -4.03 -22.42
N ALA A 215 -10.33 -3.18 -21.78
CA ALA A 215 -9.29 -2.40 -22.47
C ALA A 215 -8.25 -3.31 -23.13
N TYR A 216 -7.79 -4.33 -22.43
CA TYR A 216 -6.86 -5.32 -22.97
C TYR A 216 -7.45 -6.10 -24.16
N SER A 217 -8.73 -6.45 -24.12
CA SER A 217 -9.42 -7.06 -25.27
C SER A 217 -9.41 -6.17 -26.51
N LYS A 218 -9.64 -4.85 -26.32
CA LYS A 218 -9.56 -3.86 -27.41
C LYS A 218 -8.15 -3.73 -27.93
N TYR A 219 -7.15 -3.68 -27.03
CA TYR A 219 -5.74 -3.67 -27.41
C TYR A 219 -5.38 -4.85 -28.31
N LEU A 220 -5.75 -6.07 -27.95
CA LEU A 220 -5.46 -7.27 -28.75
C LEU A 220 -6.08 -7.25 -30.15
N LYS A 221 -7.18 -6.53 -30.34
CA LYS A 221 -7.82 -6.36 -31.67
C LYS A 221 -7.12 -5.34 -32.55
N LEU A 222 -6.38 -4.38 -31.96
CA LEU A 222 -5.77 -3.22 -32.62
C LEU A 222 -4.25 -3.30 -32.69
N SER A 223 -3.62 -4.15 -31.90
CA SER A 223 -2.17 -4.34 -31.85
C SER A 223 -1.73 -5.45 -32.82
N ASP A 224 -0.64 -5.20 -33.52
CA ASP A 224 0.05 -6.20 -34.32
C ASP A 224 0.94 -7.13 -33.49
N VAL A 225 1.44 -6.65 -32.34
CA VAL A 225 2.37 -7.36 -31.45
C VAL A 225 1.61 -8.32 -30.52
N LYS A 226 0.44 -7.90 -30.01
CA LYS A 226 -0.44 -8.70 -29.13
C LYS A 226 0.27 -9.23 -27.89
N ARG A 227 0.92 -8.32 -27.14
CA ARG A 227 1.64 -8.67 -25.90
C ARG A 227 0.73 -9.38 -24.91
N LYS A 228 1.25 -10.40 -24.23
CA LYS A 228 0.52 -11.10 -23.18
C LYS A 228 0.24 -10.22 -21.97
N LEU A 229 -0.74 -10.61 -21.19
CA LEU A 229 -1.07 -10.01 -19.91
C LEU A 229 -0.76 -11.02 -18.79
N LEU A 230 0.22 -10.70 -17.94
CA LEU A 230 0.48 -11.42 -16.71
C LEU A 230 -0.44 -10.88 -15.61
N MET A 231 -1.29 -11.73 -15.06
CA MET A 231 -2.17 -11.39 -13.94
C MET A 231 -1.84 -12.25 -12.72
N ALA A 232 -1.42 -11.61 -11.65
CA ALA A 232 -1.15 -12.31 -10.40
C ALA A 232 -2.42 -12.43 -9.54
N ASP A 233 -2.54 -13.57 -8.86
CA ASP A 233 -3.43 -13.79 -7.71
C ASP A 233 -4.94 -13.54 -7.99
N LEU A 234 -5.40 -13.79 -9.22
CA LEU A 234 -6.82 -13.71 -9.56
C LEU A 234 -7.43 -15.11 -9.64
N ASP A 235 -8.67 -15.21 -9.17
CA ASP A 235 -9.47 -16.43 -9.29
C ASP A 235 -9.93 -16.67 -10.73
N LYS A 236 -9.85 -17.93 -11.19
CA LYS A 236 -10.21 -18.30 -12.57
C LYS A 236 -11.70 -18.17 -12.84
N GLU A 237 -12.56 -18.55 -11.90
CA GLU A 237 -14.01 -18.41 -12.05
C GLU A 237 -14.42 -16.94 -12.18
N TYR A 238 -13.76 -16.07 -11.39
CA TYR A 238 -13.99 -14.63 -11.47
C TYR A 238 -13.59 -14.07 -12.85
N LEU A 239 -12.42 -14.49 -13.37
CA LEU A 239 -11.98 -14.12 -14.72
C LEU A 239 -12.98 -14.61 -15.80
N ASP A 240 -13.37 -15.88 -15.74
CA ASP A 240 -14.32 -16.46 -16.70
C ASP A 240 -15.65 -15.70 -16.68
N GLY A 241 -16.16 -15.35 -15.52
CA GLY A 241 -17.36 -14.54 -15.40
C GLY A 241 -17.25 -13.13 -16.02
N ILE A 242 -16.07 -12.49 -15.93
CA ILE A 242 -15.83 -11.21 -16.62
C ILE A 242 -15.82 -11.41 -18.14
N ILE A 243 -15.13 -12.43 -18.63
CA ILE A 243 -15.02 -12.73 -20.05
C ILE A 243 -16.40 -12.95 -20.67
N GLU A 244 -17.23 -13.77 -20.04
CA GLU A 244 -18.59 -14.08 -20.51
C GLU A 244 -19.49 -12.85 -20.53
N ARG A 245 -19.52 -12.08 -19.43
CA ARG A 245 -20.38 -10.88 -19.34
C ARG A 245 -20.04 -9.84 -20.41
N ASN A 246 -18.76 -9.69 -20.72
CA ASN A 246 -18.27 -8.66 -21.64
C ASN A 246 -18.01 -9.18 -23.05
N GLN A 247 -18.21 -10.47 -23.34
CA GLN A 247 -17.96 -11.11 -24.63
C GLN A 247 -16.56 -10.84 -25.19
N ILE A 248 -15.55 -11.04 -24.31
CA ILE A 248 -14.15 -10.76 -24.62
C ILE A 248 -13.27 -12.02 -24.67
N ASP A 249 -13.77 -13.10 -25.30
CA ASP A 249 -13.08 -14.39 -25.38
C ASP A 249 -11.69 -14.32 -26.04
N ASN A 250 -11.44 -13.29 -26.84
CA ASN A 250 -10.15 -13.06 -27.49
C ASN A 250 -8.97 -12.85 -26.53
N ILE A 251 -9.21 -12.63 -25.23
CA ILE A 251 -8.13 -12.47 -24.25
C ILE A 251 -7.64 -13.80 -23.68
N ARG A 252 -8.42 -14.91 -23.77
CA ARG A 252 -8.14 -16.17 -23.05
C ARG A 252 -6.74 -16.74 -23.31
N GLU A 253 -6.31 -16.75 -24.57
CA GLU A 253 -5.01 -17.30 -24.98
C GLU A 253 -3.83 -16.37 -24.67
N ASN A 254 -4.12 -15.12 -24.33
CA ASN A 254 -3.12 -14.07 -24.09
C ASN A 254 -2.97 -13.69 -22.62
N ILE A 255 -3.79 -14.26 -21.71
CA ILE A 255 -3.66 -14.08 -20.27
C ILE A 255 -2.85 -15.23 -19.66
N VAL A 256 -1.88 -14.88 -18.84
CA VAL A 256 -1.11 -15.81 -18.02
C VAL A 256 -1.41 -15.58 -16.56
N MET A 257 -1.90 -16.61 -15.86
CA MET A 257 -2.25 -16.57 -14.44
C MET A 257 -1.39 -17.58 -13.68
N PRO A 258 -0.22 -17.18 -13.17
CA PRO A 258 0.68 -18.08 -12.46
C PRO A 258 0.25 -18.37 -11.01
N GLY A 259 -0.84 -17.73 -10.53
CA GLY A 259 -1.18 -17.70 -9.12
C GLY A 259 -0.39 -16.65 -8.34
N TYR A 260 0.03 -17.00 -7.14
CA TYR A 260 0.79 -16.10 -6.27
C TYR A 260 2.22 -15.90 -6.76
N ILE A 261 2.62 -14.65 -6.93
CA ILE A 261 4.02 -14.28 -7.22
C ILE A 261 4.73 -13.99 -5.90
N VAL A 262 5.86 -14.62 -5.67
CA VAL A 262 6.66 -14.40 -4.46
C VAL A 262 7.21 -12.97 -4.47
N ASN A 263 7.09 -12.26 -3.35
CA ASN A 263 7.49 -10.85 -3.25
C ASN A 263 8.94 -10.60 -3.68
N ASN A 264 9.86 -11.53 -3.39
CA ASN A 264 11.26 -11.42 -3.79
C ASN A 264 11.46 -11.56 -5.32
N ASP A 265 10.51 -12.11 -6.04
CA ASP A 265 10.57 -12.28 -7.48
C ASP A 265 9.89 -11.10 -8.23
N LEU A 266 9.07 -10.29 -7.53
CA LEU A 266 8.39 -9.12 -8.13
C LEU A 266 9.33 -8.13 -8.84
N PRO A 267 10.54 -7.80 -8.34
CA PRO A 267 11.46 -6.93 -9.07
C PRO A 267 11.80 -7.44 -10.47
N TYR A 268 11.97 -8.76 -10.62
CA TYR A 268 12.24 -9.37 -11.94
C TYR A 268 11.01 -9.33 -12.85
N ILE A 269 9.82 -9.49 -12.27
CA ILE A 269 8.56 -9.36 -13.01
C ILE A 269 8.37 -7.93 -13.52
N TYR A 270 8.58 -6.90 -12.69
CA TYR A 270 8.51 -5.53 -13.14
C TYR A 270 9.57 -5.23 -14.22
N ASN A 271 10.83 -5.60 -14.00
CA ASN A 271 11.91 -5.32 -14.95
C ASN A 271 11.70 -5.94 -16.34
N LYS A 272 10.97 -7.04 -16.43
CA LYS A 272 10.68 -7.75 -17.69
C LYS A 272 9.31 -7.43 -18.28
N ALA A 273 8.47 -6.71 -17.54
CA ALA A 273 7.21 -6.20 -18.06
C ALA A 273 7.44 -5.07 -19.07
N PHE A 274 6.63 -5.04 -20.12
CA PHE A 274 6.55 -3.92 -21.05
C PHE A 274 5.95 -2.69 -20.38
N ALA A 275 4.84 -2.87 -19.69
CA ALA A 275 4.24 -1.84 -18.86
C ALA A 275 3.42 -2.46 -17.72
N PHE A 276 3.28 -1.71 -16.64
CA PHE A 276 2.43 -2.04 -15.51
C PHE A 276 1.10 -1.30 -15.60
N LEU A 277 0.00 -2.05 -15.55
CA LEU A 277 -1.35 -1.50 -15.54
C LEU A 277 -1.81 -1.33 -14.10
N TYR A 278 -1.99 -0.09 -13.65
CA TYR A 278 -2.44 0.23 -12.30
C TYR A 278 -3.64 1.17 -12.32
N THR A 279 -4.71 0.68 -12.91
CA THR A 279 -5.93 1.43 -13.29
C THR A 279 -7.01 1.41 -12.19
N SER A 280 -6.60 1.36 -10.93
CA SER A 280 -7.50 1.33 -9.77
C SER A 280 -8.42 2.55 -9.73
N LEU A 281 -9.66 2.36 -9.29
CA LEU A 281 -10.62 3.44 -9.04
C LEU A 281 -10.30 4.20 -7.75
N ARG A 282 -9.70 3.51 -6.77
CA ARG A 282 -9.45 4.05 -5.44
C ARG A 282 -8.22 3.42 -4.80
N GLU A 283 -7.24 4.24 -4.46
CA GLU A 283 -6.05 3.86 -3.69
C GLU A 283 -5.74 4.95 -2.66
N SER A 284 -5.21 4.53 -1.51
CA SER A 284 -4.78 5.47 -0.48
C SER A 284 -3.38 6.02 -0.75
N PHE A 285 -2.52 5.21 -1.42
CA PHE A 285 -1.16 5.59 -1.79
C PHE A 285 -0.71 4.96 -3.10
N GLY A 286 -0.51 3.64 -3.16
CA GLY A 286 -0.08 2.94 -4.37
C GLY A 286 1.39 2.53 -4.36
N ILE A 287 1.84 1.78 -3.34
CA ILE A 287 3.21 1.25 -3.28
C ILE A 287 3.60 0.48 -4.58
N PRO A 288 2.74 -0.40 -5.16
CA PRO A 288 3.08 -1.11 -6.41
C PRO A 288 3.38 -0.19 -7.59
N LEU A 289 2.79 1.00 -7.64
CA LEU A 289 3.08 2.02 -8.64
C LEU A 289 4.55 2.46 -8.56
N LEU A 290 5.04 2.76 -7.35
CA LEU A 290 6.43 3.14 -7.11
C LEU A 290 7.40 2.00 -7.37
N GLU A 291 7.03 0.76 -7.05
CA GLU A 291 7.84 -0.44 -7.30
C GLU A 291 8.08 -0.63 -8.80
N ALA A 292 7.03 -0.51 -9.62
CA ALA A 292 7.14 -0.57 -11.07
C ALA A 292 8.02 0.58 -11.62
N MET A 293 7.77 1.83 -11.19
CA MET A 293 8.54 2.99 -11.59
C MET A 293 10.03 2.86 -11.21
N ALA A 294 10.31 2.37 -10.01
CA ALA A 294 11.68 2.16 -9.53
C ALA A 294 12.43 1.09 -10.34
N CYS A 295 11.71 0.11 -10.90
CA CYS A 295 12.26 -0.88 -11.84
C CYS A 295 12.47 -0.34 -13.27
N GLY A 296 12.02 0.89 -13.57
CA GLY A 296 12.06 1.47 -14.91
C GLY A 296 10.98 0.92 -15.84
N THR A 297 9.89 0.41 -15.26
CA THR A 297 8.73 -0.08 -16.02
C THR A 297 7.75 1.07 -16.23
N PRO A 298 7.37 1.43 -17.46
CA PRO A 298 6.30 2.39 -17.72
C PRO A 298 5.01 1.97 -17.02
N VAL A 299 4.28 2.95 -16.47
CA VAL A 299 3.03 2.67 -15.76
C VAL A 299 1.88 3.44 -16.41
N ILE A 300 0.78 2.72 -16.70
CA ILE A 300 -0.50 3.32 -17.04
C ILE A 300 -1.33 3.31 -15.75
N THR A 301 -1.62 4.49 -15.20
CA THR A 301 -2.34 4.61 -13.93
C THR A 301 -3.52 5.56 -14.03
N SER A 302 -4.37 5.57 -13.01
CA SER A 302 -5.59 6.36 -12.98
C SER A 302 -5.32 7.84 -12.71
N ASN A 303 -6.14 8.70 -13.28
CA ASN A 303 -6.17 10.14 -12.99
C ASN A 303 -7.01 10.49 -11.75
N THR A 304 -7.32 9.51 -10.90
CA THR A 304 -8.18 9.65 -9.71
C THR A 304 -7.45 9.24 -8.45
N SER A 305 -8.03 9.58 -7.29
CA SER A 305 -7.53 9.18 -5.98
C SER A 305 -6.11 9.72 -5.72
N SER A 306 -5.25 8.96 -5.06
CA SER A 306 -3.85 9.35 -4.81
C SER A 306 -2.93 9.16 -6.03
N MET A 307 -3.40 8.52 -7.12
CA MET A 307 -2.54 8.14 -8.25
C MET A 307 -1.83 9.32 -8.92
N PRO A 308 -2.50 10.44 -9.26
CA PRO A 308 -1.82 11.60 -9.86
C PRO A 308 -0.76 12.20 -8.93
N GLU A 309 -1.06 12.23 -7.62
CA GLU A 309 -0.12 12.72 -6.60
C GLU A 309 1.14 11.87 -6.51
N ILE A 310 1.01 10.54 -6.61
CA ILE A 310 2.14 9.62 -6.48
C ILE A 310 2.88 9.44 -7.80
N ALA A 311 2.17 9.29 -8.90
CA ALA A 311 2.78 9.13 -10.23
C ALA A 311 3.49 10.40 -10.75
N GLY A 312 2.95 11.57 -10.41
CA GLY A 312 3.37 12.85 -10.97
C GLY A 312 2.58 13.22 -12.22
N GLU A 313 2.60 14.51 -12.57
CA GLU A 313 1.80 15.07 -13.68
C GLU A 313 2.27 14.60 -15.07
N ASP A 314 3.57 14.25 -15.21
CA ASP A 314 4.14 13.77 -16.46
C ASP A 314 3.95 12.26 -16.71
N ALA A 315 3.35 11.53 -15.77
CA ALA A 315 3.04 10.12 -15.92
C ALA A 315 1.83 9.89 -16.84
N ILE A 316 1.65 8.66 -17.30
CA ILE A 316 0.47 8.27 -18.07
C ILE A 316 -0.72 8.15 -17.14
N LEU A 317 -1.54 9.20 -17.10
CA LEU A 317 -2.77 9.27 -16.32
C LEU A 317 -3.97 9.09 -17.24
N VAL A 318 -4.81 8.10 -16.95
CA VAL A 318 -6.02 7.78 -17.72
C VAL A 318 -7.27 7.86 -16.85
N ASN A 319 -8.41 8.14 -17.44
CA ASN A 319 -9.67 7.93 -16.77
C ASN A 319 -9.90 6.43 -16.58
N PRO A 320 -9.91 5.90 -15.35
CA PRO A 320 -10.06 4.45 -15.11
C PRO A 320 -11.43 3.92 -15.52
N GLU A 321 -12.41 4.79 -15.73
CA GLU A 321 -13.73 4.42 -16.23
C GLU A 321 -13.79 4.34 -17.78
N SER A 322 -12.73 4.77 -18.47
CA SER A 322 -12.62 4.72 -19.94
C SER A 322 -11.69 3.58 -20.39
N SER A 323 -12.27 2.47 -20.78
CA SER A 323 -11.47 1.38 -21.40
C SER A 323 -10.78 1.83 -22.70
N ASP A 324 -11.31 2.85 -23.39
CA ASP A 324 -10.71 3.38 -24.61
C ASP A 324 -9.43 4.15 -24.34
N GLU A 325 -9.40 5.03 -23.32
CA GLU A 325 -8.17 5.74 -22.92
C GLU A 325 -7.07 4.75 -22.46
N ILE A 326 -7.44 3.73 -21.68
CA ILE A 326 -6.48 2.69 -21.26
C ILE A 326 -5.90 1.98 -22.50
N THR A 327 -6.76 1.60 -23.46
CA THR A 327 -6.35 0.97 -24.72
C THR A 327 -5.45 1.86 -25.54
N GLU A 328 -5.80 3.13 -25.70
CA GLU A 328 -5.01 4.12 -26.45
C GLU A 328 -3.59 4.25 -25.89
N MET A 329 -3.44 4.32 -24.56
CA MET A 329 -2.13 4.43 -23.96
C MET A 329 -1.32 3.13 -24.06
N MET A 330 -1.94 1.96 -24.00
CA MET A 330 -1.28 0.69 -24.29
C MET A 330 -0.72 0.65 -25.72
N LEU A 331 -1.49 1.09 -26.70
CA LEU A 331 -1.08 1.17 -28.11
C LEU A 331 -0.02 2.26 -28.34
N ARG A 332 -0.13 3.41 -27.67
CA ARG A 332 0.83 4.49 -27.78
C ARG A 332 2.21 4.07 -27.28
N LEU A 333 2.29 3.42 -26.12
CA LEU A 333 3.55 2.87 -25.63
C LEU A 333 4.18 1.88 -26.61
N GLU A 334 3.36 1.08 -27.30
CA GLU A 334 3.85 0.10 -28.29
C GLU A 334 4.36 0.74 -29.58
N LYS A 335 3.71 1.82 -30.06
CA LYS A 335 3.96 2.42 -31.36
C LYS A 335 4.97 3.59 -31.31
N ASP A 336 5.18 4.20 -30.16
CA ASP A 336 6.01 5.38 -29.94
C ASP A 336 7.14 5.05 -28.97
N GLN A 337 8.29 4.66 -29.54
CA GLN A 337 9.47 4.28 -28.74
C GLN A 337 10.04 5.44 -27.94
N ASP A 338 9.99 6.66 -28.46
CA ASP A 338 10.49 7.84 -27.73
C ASP A 338 9.61 8.13 -26.51
N PHE A 339 8.31 8.05 -26.68
CA PHE A 339 7.36 8.15 -25.57
C PHE A 339 7.56 7.02 -24.53
N TYR A 340 7.80 5.78 -24.98
CA TYR A 340 8.09 4.66 -24.10
C TYR A 340 9.33 4.94 -23.22
N GLU A 341 10.46 5.32 -23.82
CA GLU A 341 11.69 5.62 -23.08
C GLU A 341 11.53 6.85 -22.17
N GLN A 342 10.80 7.85 -22.62
CA GLN A 342 10.47 9.02 -21.79
C GLN A 342 9.71 8.60 -20.52
N GLN A 343 8.69 7.76 -20.63
CA GLN A 343 7.90 7.29 -19.49
C GLN A 343 8.72 6.43 -18.51
N LYS A 344 9.68 5.66 -18.99
CA LYS A 344 10.64 4.95 -18.13
C LYS A 344 11.46 5.95 -17.30
N GLN A 345 12.01 6.98 -17.91
CA GLN A 345 12.84 7.97 -17.22
C GLN A 345 12.01 8.79 -16.21
N ILE A 346 10.81 9.22 -16.59
CA ILE A 346 9.88 9.89 -15.67
C ILE A 346 9.62 9.03 -14.45
N GLY A 347 9.31 7.75 -14.63
CA GLY A 347 9.09 6.80 -13.53
C GLY A 347 10.30 6.66 -12.61
N LEU A 348 11.50 6.45 -13.17
CA LEU A 348 12.74 6.32 -12.42
C LEU A 348 13.04 7.57 -11.56
N GLU A 349 12.92 8.77 -12.15
CA GLU A 349 13.14 10.01 -11.40
C GLU A 349 12.08 10.24 -10.34
N ARG A 350 10.81 9.91 -10.65
CA ARG A 350 9.71 10.04 -9.71
C ARG A 350 9.89 9.16 -8.47
N ALA A 351 10.25 7.90 -8.66
CA ALA A 351 10.45 6.95 -7.58
C ALA A 351 11.50 7.41 -6.55
N LYS A 352 12.57 8.11 -6.98
CA LYS A 352 13.62 8.64 -6.09
C LYS A 352 13.11 9.62 -5.02
N LEU A 353 11.92 10.20 -5.22
CA LEU A 353 11.31 11.10 -4.24
C LEU A 353 10.78 10.36 -3.01
N PHE A 354 10.60 9.05 -3.09
CA PHE A 354 9.99 8.22 -2.06
C PHE A 354 11.01 7.21 -1.53
N SER A 355 11.07 7.04 -0.21
CA SER A 355 11.84 5.97 0.42
C SER A 355 11.36 5.79 1.85
N TRP A 356 11.52 4.59 2.40
CA TRP A 356 11.22 4.31 3.80
C TRP A 356 12.08 5.16 4.75
N ARG A 357 13.30 5.48 4.35
CA ARG A 357 14.17 6.40 5.08
C ARG A 357 13.53 7.78 5.27
N LYS A 358 13.03 8.38 4.19
CA LYS A 358 12.32 9.68 4.24
C LYS A 358 11.02 9.60 5.07
N THR A 359 10.32 8.46 4.99
CA THR A 359 9.15 8.19 5.83
C THR A 359 9.53 8.24 7.31
N ALA A 360 10.56 7.49 7.71
CA ALA A 360 11.03 7.41 9.09
C ALA A 360 11.60 8.74 9.60
N GLU A 361 12.29 9.51 8.77
CA GLU A 361 12.78 10.86 9.12
C GLU A 361 11.64 11.82 9.48
N LYS A 362 10.58 11.84 8.65
CA LYS A 362 9.39 12.64 8.94
C LYS A 362 8.65 12.15 10.19
N LEU A 363 8.57 10.84 10.37
CA LEU A 363 7.93 10.23 11.54
C LEU A 363 8.69 10.59 12.83
N LEU A 364 10.01 10.48 12.82
CA LEU A 364 10.86 10.87 13.95
C LEU A 364 10.69 12.35 14.31
N LYS A 365 10.68 13.22 13.30
CA LYS A 365 10.43 14.66 13.50
C LYS A 365 9.07 14.91 14.15
N LEU A 366 8.04 14.23 13.69
CA LEU A 366 6.69 14.34 14.26
C LEU A 366 6.65 13.88 15.73
N TYR A 367 7.34 12.81 16.09
CA TYR A 367 7.44 12.37 17.49
C TYR A 367 8.14 13.44 18.36
N GLN A 368 9.20 14.08 17.85
CA GLN A 368 9.91 15.15 18.54
C GLN A 368 9.00 16.37 18.76
N GLU A 369 8.22 16.76 17.75
CA GLU A 369 7.24 17.84 17.84
C GLU A 369 6.18 17.54 18.91
N VAL A 370 5.57 16.35 18.85
CA VAL A 370 4.55 15.92 19.82
C VAL A 370 5.12 15.86 21.24
N TYR A 371 6.32 15.36 21.41
CA TYR A 371 6.98 15.28 22.72
C TYR A 371 7.26 16.69 23.30
N SER A 372 7.77 17.59 22.48
CA SER A 372 8.05 18.98 22.90
C SER A 372 6.78 19.72 23.30
N GLU A 373 5.69 19.55 22.56
CA GLU A 373 4.37 20.14 22.90
C GLU A 373 3.81 19.68 24.25
N ILE A 374 4.17 18.49 24.71
CA ILE A 374 3.61 17.89 25.92
C ILE A 374 4.52 18.11 27.14
N TYR A 375 5.83 18.03 26.96
CA TYR A 375 6.79 17.91 28.06
C TYR A 375 7.78 19.09 28.18
N GLN A 376 7.82 19.98 27.19
CA GLN A 376 8.77 21.10 27.14
C GLN A 376 8.10 22.50 27.14
N GLN A 377 6.81 22.55 27.53
CA GLN A 377 6.09 23.82 27.77
C GLN A 377 6.49 24.47 29.09
#